data_f00e1c5d613e9abc58243758c595d7f3
#
_entry.id   f00e1c5d613e9abc58243758c595d7f3
#
_cell.length_a   1.000
_cell.length_b   1.000
_cell.length_c   1.000
_cell.angle_alpha   90.00
_cell.angle_beta   90.00
_cell.angle_gamma   90.00
#
_symmetry.space_group_name_H-M   'P 1'
#
loop_
_entity.id
_entity.type
_entity.pdbx_description
1 polymer ?
#
loop_
_entity_poly.entity_id
_entity_poly.type
_entity_poly.pdbx_seq_one_letter_code
_entity_poly.pdbx_strand_id
1 'polypeptide(L)'
;MSGLDINGLSMRFDLPNGSSVQALKDVSISLKPGELMSVLGPSGCGKTTLLNIVAGFLAPTEGKIELNGHLVTGPDAERGMVFQKGALFEWMSVRENVDFGPRMKGMPKAERDKIADHLLEVVGLQDF
;
A
#
# COMPACT_ATOMS: atom_id res chain seq x y z
N MET A 1 -21.35 -7.00 -0.75
CA MET A 1 -20.36 -5.98 -0.36
C MET A 1 -19.07 -6.31 -1.06
N SER A 2 -18.59 -5.37 -1.79
CA SER A 2 -17.29 -5.48 -2.45
C SER A 2 -16.19 -5.24 -1.42
N GLY A 3 -15.07 -5.86 -1.62
CA GLY A 3 -13.86 -5.77 -0.84
C GLY A 3 -12.67 -5.83 -1.77
N LEU A 4 -11.58 -6.46 -1.35
CA LEU A 4 -10.43 -6.75 -2.20
C LEU A 4 -10.54 -8.19 -2.71
N ASP A 5 -10.56 -8.36 -4.01
CA ASP A 5 -10.56 -9.67 -4.67
C ASP A 5 -9.32 -9.82 -5.54
N ILE A 6 -8.53 -10.84 -5.26
CA ILE A 6 -7.36 -11.25 -6.02
C ILE A 6 -7.69 -12.57 -6.69
N ASN A 7 -7.56 -12.64 -8.01
CA ASN A 7 -7.96 -13.80 -8.79
C ASN A 7 -6.82 -14.29 -9.68
N GLY A 8 -6.32 -15.49 -9.41
CA GLY A 8 -5.30 -16.17 -10.22
C GLY A 8 -4.01 -15.38 -10.39
N LEU A 9 -3.60 -14.63 -9.37
CA LEU A 9 -2.49 -13.71 -9.46
C LEU A 9 -1.17 -14.45 -9.58
N SER A 10 -0.43 -14.18 -10.66
CA SER A 10 0.93 -14.68 -10.86
C SER A 10 1.86 -13.51 -11.18
N MET A 11 3.09 -13.61 -10.68
CA MET A 11 4.13 -12.63 -10.96
C MET A 11 5.46 -13.32 -11.22
N ARG A 12 6.04 -13.02 -12.38
CA ARG A 12 7.35 -13.48 -12.82
C ARG A 12 8.23 -12.30 -13.16
N PHE A 13 9.45 -12.32 -12.68
CA PHE A 13 10.48 -11.35 -13.02
C PHE A 13 11.48 -11.98 -13.97
N ASP A 14 11.71 -11.34 -15.10
CA ASP A 14 12.77 -11.72 -16.04
C ASP A 14 14.09 -11.10 -15.58
N LEU A 15 15.14 -11.90 -15.53
CA LEU A 15 16.46 -11.49 -15.11
C LEU A 15 17.35 -11.15 -16.32
N PRO A 16 18.36 -10.27 -16.15
CA PRO A 16 19.26 -9.88 -17.25
C PRO A 16 20.02 -11.04 -17.91
N ASN A 17 20.17 -12.16 -17.21
CA ASN A 17 20.81 -13.38 -17.71
C ASN A 17 19.91 -14.27 -18.56
N GLY A 18 18.67 -13.83 -18.85
CA GLY A 18 17.68 -14.58 -19.61
C GLY A 18 16.89 -15.63 -18.82
N SER A 19 17.17 -15.79 -17.52
CA SER A 19 16.34 -16.63 -16.63
C SER A 19 15.18 -15.82 -16.06
N SER A 20 14.22 -16.49 -15.43
CA SER A 20 13.11 -15.83 -14.75
C SER A 20 12.89 -16.39 -13.35
N VAL A 21 12.35 -15.55 -12.46
CA VAL A 21 11.98 -15.92 -11.09
C VAL A 21 10.47 -15.78 -10.93
N GLN A 22 9.83 -16.85 -10.55
CA GLN A 22 8.40 -16.88 -10.19
C GLN A 22 8.25 -16.39 -8.73
N ALA A 23 7.80 -15.16 -8.55
CA ALA A 23 7.58 -14.60 -7.22
C ALA A 23 6.22 -14.98 -6.63
N LEU A 24 5.18 -15.02 -7.46
CA LEU A 24 3.82 -15.44 -7.10
C LEU A 24 3.28 -16.39 -8.16
N LYS A 25 2.51 -17.39 -7.74
CA LYS A 25 1.89 -18.35 -8.64
C LYS A 25 0.46 -18.63 -8.21
N ASP A 26 -0.48 -18.29 -9.09
CA ASP A 26 -1.92 -18.59 -8.97
C ASP A 26 -2.50 -18.26 -7.58
N VAL A 27 -2.23 -17.06 -7.08
CA VAL A 27 -2.71 -16.59 -5.77
C VAL A 27 -4.12 -16.04 -5.92
N SER A 28 -5.07 -16.60 -5.16
CA SER A 28 -6.44 -16.11 -5.10
C SER A 28 -6.84 -15.87 -3.66
N ILE A 29 -7.28 -14.63 -3.36
CA ILE A 29 -7.62 -14.16 -2.02
C ILE A 29 -8.84 -13.25 -2.15
N SER A 30 -9.79 -13.38 -1.24
CA SER A 30 -10.89 -12.43 -1.07
C SER A 30 -10.87 -11.89 0.35
N LEU A 31 -10.94 -10.57 0.48
CA LEU A 31 -10.94 -9.85 1.76
C LEU A 31 -12.15 -8.91 1.79
N LYS A 32 -13.02 -9.11 2.75
CA LYS A 32 -14.22 -8.28 2.92
C LYS A 32 -13.89 -6.94 3.60
N PRO A 33 -14.73 -5.92 3.43
CA PRO A 33 -14.57 -4.67 4.17
C PRO A 33 -14.51 -4.91 5.68
N GLY A 34 -13.54 -4.28 6.35
CA GLY A 34 -13.33 -4.41 7.79
C GLY A 34 -12.56 -5.66 8.23
N GLU A 35 -12.22 -6.56 7.32
CA GLU A 35 -11.37 -7.72 7.65
C GLU A 35 -9.89 -7.34 7.70
N LEU A 36 -9.17 -8.00 8.59
CA LEU A 36 -7.71 -7.97 8.68
C LEU A 36 -7.15 -9.31 8.23
N MET A 37 -6.21 -9.28 7.31
CA MET A 37 -5.49 -10.46 6.84
C MET A 37 -3.99 -10.31 7.11
N SER A 38 -3.39 -11.33 7.70
CA SER A 38 -1.94 -11.43 7.86
C SER A 38 -1.34 -12.39 6.84
N VAL A 39 -0.30 -11.94 6.16
CA VAL A 39 0.47 -12.77 5.22
C VAL A 39 1.79 -13.14 5.86
N LEU A 40 1.97 -14.42 6.16
CA LEU A 40 3.15 -14.96 6.82
C LEU A 40 4.00 -15.79 5.85
N GLY A 41 5.29 -15.76 6.05
CA GLY A 41 6.22 -16.57 5.27
C GLY A 41 7.68 -16.11 5.44
N PRO A 42 8.64 -16.92 5.01
CA PRO A 42 10.07 -16.60 5.09
C PRO A 42 10.42 -15.38 4.23
N SER A 43 11.60 -14.81 4.46
CA SER A 43 12.12 -13.72 3.63
C SER A 43 12.25 -14.19 2.17
N GLY A 44 11.87 -13.31 1.23
CA GLY A 44 11.97 -13.60 -0.21
C GLY A 44 10.87 -14.50 -0.79
N CYS A 45 9.80 -14.82 -0.03
CA CYS A 45 8.69 -15.66 -0.53
C CYS A 45 7.60 -14.91 -1.32
N GLY A 46 7.79 -13.62 -1.61
CA GLY A 46 6.84 -12.86 -2.43
C GLY A 46 5.85 -11.96 -1.68
N LYS A 47 5.89 -11.84 -0.36
CA LYS A 47 4.97 -11.00 0.44
C LYS A 47 4.99 -9.53 0.00
N THR A 48 6.17 -8.94 -0.14
CA THR A 48 6.34 -7.55 -0.59
C THR A 48 5.88 -7.38 -2.04
N THR A 49 6.13 -8.36 -2.90
CA THR A 49 5.63 -8.38 -4.28
C THR A 49 4.10 -8.33 -4.31
N LEU A 50 3.44 -9.19 -3.52
CA LEU A 50 1.98 -9.18 -3.41
C LEU A 50 1.44 -7.82 -2.97
N LEU A 51 2.02 -7.22 -1.92
CA LEU A 51 1.60 -5.91 -1.43
C LEU A 51 1.81 -4.81 -2.49
N ASN A 52 2.92 -4.82 -3.22
CA ASN A 52 3.17 -3.85 -4.28
C ASN A 52 2.18 -3.97 -5.45
N ILE A 53 1.73 -5.19 -5.77
CA ILE A 53 0.71 -5.39 -6.79
C ILE A 53 -0.65 -4.93 -6.28
N VAL A 54 -1.01 -5.22 -5.02
CA VAL A 54 -2.25 -4.73 -4.40
C VAL A 54 -2.28 -3.21 -4.34
N ALA A 55 -1.14 -2.56 -4.02
CA ALA A 55 -1.02 -1.12 -4.02
C ALA A 55 -1.06 -0.48 -5.43
N GLY A 56 -0.88 -1.29 -6.47
CA GLY A 56 -0.87 -0.83 -7.86
C GLY A 56 0.50 -0.34 -8.36
N PHE A 57 1.59 -0.56 -7.60
CA PHE A 57 2.95 -0.19 -8.01
C PHE A 57 3.57 -1.17 -9.01
N LEU A 58 3.05 -2.40 -9.05
CA LEU A 58 3.44 -3.44 -10.00
C LEU A 58 2.20 -4.00 -10.69
N ALA A 59 2.30 -4.22 -12.00
CA ALA A 59 1.31 -4.99 -12.73
C ALA A 59 1.63 -6.49 -12.61
N PRO A 60 0.65 -7.36 -12.36
CA PRO A 60 0.88 -8.79 -12.36
C PRO A 60 1.18 -9.33 -13.76
N THR A 61 1.87 -10.47 -13.86
CA THR A 61 2.09 -11.16 -15.14
C THR A 61 0.79 -11.83 -15.60
N GLU A 62 0.02 -12.38 -14.67
CA GLU A 62 -1.29 -13.00 -14.92
C GLU A 62 -2.23 -12.74 -13.76
N GLY A 63 -3.52 -12.87 -14.02
CA GLY A 63 -4.57 -12.63 -13.05
C GLY A 63 -4.95 -11.16 -12.93
N LYS A 64 -5.77 -10.87 -11.93
CA LYS A 64 -6.27 -9.50 -11.69
C LYS A 64 -6.52 -9.24 -10.21
N ILE A 65 -6.55 -7.95 -9.86
CA ILE A 65 -6.99 -7.46 -8.56
C ILE A 65 -8.13 -6.49 -8.78
N GLU A 66 -9.19 -6.65 -8.00
CA GLU A 66 -10.33 -5.75 -7.96
C GLU A 66 -10.53 -5.21 -6.55
N LEU A 67 -10.70 -3.91 -6.40
CA LEU A 67 -11.10 -3.26 -5.17
C LEU A 67 -12.50 -2.67 -5.36
N ASN A 68 -13.43 -3.09 -4.52
CA ASN A 68 -14.83 -2.66 -4.60
C ASN A 68 -15.45 -2.85 -6.00
N GLY A 69 -15.07 -3.93 -6.70
CA GLY A 69 -15.51 -4.24 -8.06
C GLY A 69 -14.80 -3.47 -9.17
N HIS A 70 -13.83 -2.62 -8.84
CA HIS A 70 -13.03 -1.87 -9.81
C HIS A 70 -11.63 -2.49 -9.97
N LEU A 71 -11.22 -2.69 -11.21
CA LEU A 71 -9.91 -3.23 -11.52
C LEU A 71 -8.79 -2.30 -11.05
N VAL A 72 -7.82 -2.85 -10.34
CA VAL A 72 -6.62 -2.13 -9.92
C VAL A 72 -5.65 -2.05 -11.10
N THR A 73 -5.46 -0.85 -11.65
CA THR A 73 -4.57 -0.60 -12.80
C THR A 73 -3.37 0.27 -12.47
N GLY A 74 -3.31 0.81 -11.25
CA GLY A 74 -2.22 1.69 -10.81
C GLY A 74 -2.41 2.13 -9.36
N PRO A 75 -1.50 2.95 -8.82
CA PRO A 75 -1.65 3.53 -7.49
C PRO A 75 -2.89 4.43 -7.41
N ASP A 76 -3.55 4.42 -6.26
CA ASP A 76 -4.73 5.24 -5.99
C ASP A 76 -4.78 5.66 -4.53
N ALA A 77 -5.36 6.83 -4.25
CA ALA A 77 -5.50 7.38 -2.90
C ALA A 77 -6.42 6.54 -1.98
N GLU A 78 -7.25 5.66 -2.54
CA GLU A 78 -8.07 4.71 -1.78
C GLU A 78 -7.28 3.55 -1.18
N ARG A 79 -6.04 3.35 -1.63
CA ARG A 79 -5.14 2.30 -1.14
C ARG A 79 -3.91 2.90 -0.45
N GLY A 80 -4.01 3.07 0.87
CA GLY A 80 -2.86 3.46 1.68
C GLY A 80 -1.87 2.30 1.82
N MET A 81 -0.57 2.59 1.69
CA MET A 81 0.50 1.62 1.93
C MET A 81 1.49 2.16 2.95
N VAL A 82 1.83 1.31 3.93
CA VAL A 82 2.92 1.57 4.87
C VAL A 82 4.14 0.80 4.39
N PHE A 83 5.18 1.54 3.99
CA PHE A 83 6.43 0.95 3.50
C PHE A 83 7.31 0.49 4.67
N GLN A 84 8.14 -0.51 4.42
CA GLN A 84 9.09 -1.02 5.41
C GLN A 84 10.21 0.00 5.70
N LYS A 85 10.59 0.80 4.72
CA LYS A 85 11.61 1.86 4.83
C LYS A 85 11.28 3.03 3.92
N GLY A 86 11.74 4.24 4.28
CA GLY A 86 11.82 5.38 3.35
C GLY A 86 10.49 5.97 2.90
N ALA A 87 9.49 6.01 3.78
CA ALA A 87 8.17 6.55 3.44
C ALA A 87 8.01 8.05 3.75
N LEU A 88 9.00 8.69 4.35
CA LEU A 88 8.94 10.10 4.71
C LEU A 88 9.61 10.97 3.66
N PHE A 89 9.07 12.16 3.47
CA PHE A 89 9.72 13.23 2.70
C PHE A 89 10.82 13.85 3.58
N GLU A 90 12.07 13.53 3.30
CA GLU A 90 13.22 13.94 4.13
C GLU A 90 13.44 15.46 4.16
N TRP A 91 12.94 16.18 3.14
CA TRP A 91 12.97 17.65 3.07
C TRP A 91 11.83 18.36 3.80
N MET A 92 10.91 17.60 4.39
CA MET A 92 9.78 18.10 5.16
C MET A 92 9.97 17.82 6.65
N SER A 93 9.49 18.71 7.50
CA SER A 93 9.40 18.46 8.94
C SER A 93 8.46 17.30 9.26
N VAL A 94 8.52 16.79 10.49
CA VAL A 94 7.61 15.73 10.96
C VAL A 94 6.15 16.15 10.79
N ARG A 95 5.81 17.38 11.22
CA ARG A 95 4.46 17.94 11.07
C ARG A 95 4.02 18.03 9.61
N GLU A 96 4.89 18.50 8.73
CA GLU A 96 4.56 18.60 7.29
C GLU A 96 4.34 17.24 6.66
N ASN A 97 5.08 16.21 7.07
CA ASN A 97 4.84 14.83 6.64
C ASN A 97 3.47 14.32 7.08
N VAL A 98 3.06 14.57 8.33
CA VAL A 98 1.73 14.18 8.85
C VAL A 98 0.62 14.96 8.14
N ASP A 99 0.83 16.25 7.87
CA ASP A 99 -0.14 17.14 7.21
C ASP A 99 -0.27 16.86 5.70
N PHE A 100 0.69 16.19 5.09
CA PHE A 100 0.77 16.04 3.64
C PHE A 100 -0.49 15.42 3.02
N GLY A 101 -0.98 14.31 3.56
CA GLY A 101 -2.18 13.62 3.07
C GLY A 101 -3.44 14.50 3.12
N PRO A 102 -3.80 15.03 4.30
CA PRO A 102 -4.91 15.97 4.44
C PRO A 102 -4.79 17.21 3.55
N ARG A 103 -3.57 17.74 3.38
CA ARG A 103 -3.29 18.88 2.49
C ARG A 103 -3.58 18.55 1.03
N MET A 104 -3.16 17.37 0.56
CA MET A 104 -3.42 16.93 -0.82
C MET A 104 -4.91 16.68 -1.08
N LYS A 105 -5.70 16.36 -0.06
CA LYS A 105 -7.17 16.27 -0.14
C LYS A 105 -7.88 17.62 -0.09
N GLY A 106 -7.15 18.73 -0.02
CA GLY A 106 -7.73 20.09 0.04
C GLY A 106 -8.40 20.44 1.36
N MET A 107 -8.07 19.73 2.45
CA MET A 107 -8.66 19.97 3.76
C MET A 107 -8.26 21.36 4.30
N PRO A 108 -9.19 22.13 4.93
CA PRO A 108 -8.89 23.42 5.53
C PRO A 108 -7.79 23.33 6.60
N LYS A 109 -6.91 24.35 6.65
CA LYS A 109 -5.75 24.35 7.55
C LYS A 109 -6.12 24.11 9.02
N ALA A 110 -7.19 24.71 9.52
CA ALA A 110 -7.63 24.56 10.91
C ALA A 110 -8.01 23.10 11.27
N GLU A 111 -8.56 22.35 10.33
CA GLU A 111 -8.87 20.92 10.50
C GLU A 111 -7.60 20.08 10.43
N ARG A 112 -6.71 20.38 9.49
CA ARG A 112 -5.43 19.68 9.34
C ARG A 112 -4.55 19.84 10.58
N ASP A 113 -4.48 21.05 11.13
CA ASP A 113 -3.72 21.32 12.36
C ASP A 113 -4.23 20.45 13.52
N LYS A 114 -5.53 20.32 13.71
CA LYS A 114 -6.12 19.46 14.76
C LYS A 114 -5.76 17.98 14.57
N ILE A 115 -5.83 17.50 13.33
CA ILE A 115 -5.46 16.11 13.01
C ILE A 115 -3.97 15.88 13.26
N ALA A 116 -3.12 16.80 12.81
CA ALA A 116 -1.68 16.69 13.00
C ALA A 116 -1.30 16.73 14.49
N ASP A 117 -1.88 17.64 15.26
CA ASP A 117 -1.65 17.72 16.72
C ASP A 117 -2.02 16.42 17.41
N HIS A 118 -3.20 15.89 17.13
CA HIS A 118 -3.66 14.62 17.70
C HIS A 118 -2.75 13.45 17.32
N LEU A 119 -2.39 13.31 16.05
CA LEU A 119 -1.54 12.21 15.60
C LEU A 119 -0.12 12.30 16.18
N LEU A 120 0.44 13.51 16.28
CA LEU A 120 1.74 13.73 16.92
C LEU A 120 1.71 13.41 18.41
N GLU A 121 0.62 13.72 19.11
CA GLU A 121 0.40 13.34 20.50
C GLU A 121 0.35 11.83 20.66
N VAL A 122 -0.43 11.13 19.82
CA VAL A 122 -0.56 9.65 19.86
C VAL A 122 0.79 8.94 19.72
N VAL A 123 1.71 9.49 18.91
CA VAL A 123 3.05 8.90 18.73
C VAL A 123 4.12 9.51 19.65
N GLY A 124 3.75 10.44 20.54
CA GLY A 124 4.67 11.05 21.51
C GLY A 124 5.65 12.06 20.88
N LEU A 125 5.30 12.69 19.77
CA LEU A 125 6.13 13.65 19.04
C LEU A 125 5.58 15.10 19.08
N GLN A 126 4.65 15.41 19.98
CA GLN A 126 4.02 16.71 20.09
C GLN A 126 5.01 17.86 20.36
N ASP A 127 6.13 17.57 21.00
CA ASP A 127 7.15 18.56 21.42
C ASP A 127 8.30 18.72 20.40
N PHE A 128 8.18 18.13 19.22
CA PHE A 128 9.22 18.14 18.18
C PHE A 128 8.81 18.91 16.92
#